data_70d90f67b9d75bbd220feda4ac21be32
#
_entry.id   70d90f67b9d75bbd220feda4ac21be32
#
_cell.length_a   1.000
_cell.length_b   1.000
_cell.length_c   1.000
_cell.angle_alpha   90.00
_cell.angle_beta   90.00
_cell.angle_gamma   90.00
#
_symmetry.space_group_name_H-M   'P 1'
#
loop_
_entity.id
_entity.type
_entity.pdbx_description
1 polymer ?
#
loop_
_entity_poly.entity_id
_entity_poly.type
_entity_poly.pdbx_seq_one_letter_code
_entity_poly.pdbx_strand_id
1 'polypeptide(L)'
;MNKTTKKLILFLLVFNFLFTLFGIKVNDVKAEGLEVLKTHTGSDLTYRGSNEKVYKLSEYNYPTNQLRAVWVTVFASDISGYTSEAQFKQMMNNVLDDMDKMGMNAIVFHVRTHNNALYKSSLNPLASWWSEVDFDVFDPLEWLINACHQRGIEFHAWLNPYRISGDGSNSQYVAEALPAVNPANDENNLIKVGNNVIFDPGIPEVRSFIVDTCMELIENYDVDAIHFDDYFYIDGADDTSTREKYNTENLSIGDFRRKQVDLFIEALSNEIRAYNQENHKAVQLGISPSGIYKNGGYQKAPTYDANGNLTMPTYSNTSGFAHYDDYLYSDTLNWINHEWIDYIMPQCYWAIEHSGANFVELTKWWSWAVRNKKVNFYTGLGIYMGADPSTEGSYKYWKYNENEIQLQLLNAGQYPEFDGACFYKYSSLKQTSSDIVNHAVNLISNDYWAKKIPGAISKYYAPLLDEVAPTMINYDEQTSTISFNEVENSRGYIIYKVPKGTIGRCFW
;
A
#
# COMPACT_ATOMS: atom_id res chain seq x y z
N MET A 1 26.32 -27.58 33.56
CA MET A 1 25.57 -28.20 32.45
C MET A 1 25.28 -29.64 32.82
N ASN A 2 24.00 -30.02 32.88
CA ASN A 2 23.52 -31.31 33.39
C ASN A 2 23.88 -32.43 32.39
N LYS A 3 24.12 -33.68 32.88
CA LYS A 3 24.48 -34.86 32.08
C LYS A 3 23.50 -35.11 30.91
N THR A 4 22.22 -34.77 31.09
CA THR A 4 21.19 -34.89 30.05
C THR A 4 21.38 -33.88 28.88
N THR A 5 21.76 -32.64 29.20
CA THR A 5 22.04 -31.59 28.18
C THR A 5 23.28 -31.95 27.36
N LYS A 6 24.30 -32.54 27.97
CA LYS A 6 25.50 -33.00 27.23
C LYS A 6 25.19 -34.16 26.26
N LYS A 7 24.26 -35.08 26.66
CA LYS A 7 23.85 -36.19 25.79
C LYS A 7 23.02 -35.70 24.61
N LEU A 8 22.18 -34.68 24.81
CA LEU A 8 21.34 -34.11 23.74
C LEU A 8 22.20 -33.36 22.71
N ILE A 9 23.19 -32.58 23.17
CA ILE A 9 24.13 -31.86 22.26
C ILE A 9 25.00 -32.85 21.50
N LEU A 10 25.46 -33.94 22.14
CA LEU A 10 26.26 -34.97 21.48
C LEU A 10 25.41 -35.75 20.46
N PHE A 11 24.14 -36.01 20.75
CA PHE A 11 23.19 -36.66 19.82
C PHE A 11 22.94 -35.79 18.59
N LEU A 12 22.73 -34.46 18.75
CA LEU A 12 22.54 -33.50 17.66
C LEU A 12 23.80 -33.34 16.81
N LEU A 13 25.00 -33.38 17.41
CA LEU A 13 26.26 -33.31 16.66
C LEU A 13 26.55 -34.60 15.89
N VAL A 14 26.25 -35.76 16.45
CA VAL A 14 26.39 -37.06 15.78
C VAL A 14 25.35 -37.20 14.65
N PHE A 15 24.13 -36.69 14.84
CA PHE A 15 23.10 -36.71 13.81
C PHE A 15 23.48 -35.84 12.62
N ASN A 16 24.03 -34.62 12.84
CA ASN A 16 24.56 -33.78 11.76
C ASN A 16 25.79 -34.40 11.07
N PHE A 17 26.64 -35.08 11.79
CA PHE A 17 27.86 -35.73 11.22
C PHE A 17 27.53 -36.96 10.38
N LEU A 18 26.47 -37.70 10.74
CA LEU A 18 25.98 -38.83 9.96
C LEU A 18 25.30 -38.35 8.64
N PHE A 19 24.64 -37.20 8.62
CA PHE A 19 24.10 -36.65 7.41
C PHE A 19 25.14 -36.21 6.37
N THR A 20 26.32 -35.78 6.83
CA THR A 20 27.43 -35.42 5.95
C THR A 20 28.23 -36.63 5.41
N LEU A 21 28.21 -37.76 6.11
CA LEU A 21 28.94 -38.97 5.72
C LEU A 21 28.22 -39.86 4.69
N PHE A 22 26.93 -39.76 4.57
CA PHE A 22 26.14 -40.63 3.66
C PHE A 22 25.82 -40.03 2.31
N GLY A 23 26.30 -38.81 1.99
CA GLY A 23 26.07 -38.23 0.65
C GLY A 23 24.59 -38.20 0.27
N ILE A 24 23.66 -38.16 1.27
CA ILE A 24 22.27 -37.98 1.03
C ILE A 24 22.12 -36.58 0.42
N LYS A 25 21.96 -36.53 -0.90
CA LYS A 25 21.40 -35.34 -1.54
C LYS A 25 20.18 -35.01 -0.72
N VAL A 26 20.22 -33.88 0.01
CA VAL A 26 19.01 -33.24 0.53
C VAL A 26 18.22 -32.92 -0.74
N ASN A 27 17.37 -33.85 -1.17
CA ASN A 27 16.30 -33.50 -2.10
C ASN A 27 15.59 -32.37 -1.38
N ASP A 28 15.39 -31.25 -2.09
CA ASP A 28 14.64 -30.11 -1.61
C ASP A 28 13.42 -30.64 -0.86
N VAL A 29 13.45 -30.51 0.47
CA VAL A 29 12.25 -30.77 1.26
C VAL A 29 11.29 -29.68 0.82
N LYS A 30 10.38 -30.03 -0.11
CA LYS A 30 9.29 -29.15 -0.49
C LYS A 30 8.59 -28.78 0.80
N ALA A 31 8.61 -27.50 1.14
CA ALA A 31 7.70 -26.99 2.16
C ALA A 31 6.28 -27.39 1.67
N GLU A 32 5.53 -28.09 2.51
CA GLU A 32 4.20 -28.55 2.17
C GLU A 32 3.36 -27.36 1.71
N GLY A 33 2.74 -27.42 0.54
CA GLY A 33 1.95 -26.33 -0.04
C GLY A 33 2.68 -25.37 -0.99
N LEU A 34 3.98 -25.56 -1.30
CA LEU A 34 4.68 -24.76 -2.33
C LEU A 34 4.95 -25.56 -3.61
N GLU A 35 4.88 -24.90 -4.75
CA GLU A 35 5.30 -25.43 -6.05
C GLU A 35 6.18 -24.46 -6.83
N VAL A 36 7.02 -24.98 -7.73
CA VAL A 36 7.90 -24.16 -8.57
C VAL A 36 7.06 -23.38 -9.57
N LEU A 37 7.21 -22.07 -9.59
CA LEU A 37 6.59 -21.20 -10.57
C LEU A 37 7.21 -21.46 -11.94
N LYS A 38 6.36 -21.57 -12.98
CA LYS A 38 6.78 -21.83 -14.35
C LYS A 38 6.73 -20.56 -15.19
N THR A 39 7.64 -20.45 -16.15
CA THR A 39 7.55 -19.45 -17.22
C THR A 39 6.40 -19.79 -18.17
N HIS A 40 6.01 -18.84 -19.00
CA HIS A 40 5.00 -19.09 -20.07
C HIS A 40 5.41 -20.21 -21.04
N THR A 41 6.70 -20.52 -21.15
CA THR A 41 7.22 -21.64 -21.96
C THR A 41 7.27 -22.97 -21.22
N GLY A 42 6.85 -23.03 -19.95
CA GLY A 42 6.82 -24.22 -19.11
C GLY A 42 8.13 -24.56 -18.39
N SER A 43 9.17 -23.77 -18.55
CA SER A 43 10.45 -23.93 -17.81
C SER A 43 10.30 -23.48 -16.35
N ASP A 44 11.18 -23.99 -15.46
CA ASP A 44 11.24 -23.48 -14.09
C ASP A 44 11.69 -22.03 -14.09
N LEU A 45 10.93 -21.15 -13.42
CA LEU A 45 11.38 -19.78 -13.21
C LEU A 45 12.46 -19.76 -12.12
N THR A 46 13.52 -19.01 -12.37
CA THR A 46 14.61 -18.78 -11.40
C THR A 46 14.77 -17.30 -11.10
N TYR A 47 15.26 -16.97 -9.92
CA TYR A 47 15.65 -15.59 -9.60
C TYR A 47 16.76 -15.12 -10.54
N ARG A 48 16.71 -13.86 -10.95
CA ARG A 48 17.62 -13.28 -11.93
C ARG A 48 19.07 -13.44 -11.49
N GLY A 49 19.94 -13.97 -12.38
CA GLY A 49 21.36 -14.19 -12.11
C GLY A 49 21.66 -15.34 -11.14
N SER A 50 20.69 -16.23 -10.88
CA SER A 50 20.87 -17.39 -10.02
C SER A 50 20.23 -18.67 -10.61
N ASN A 51 20.53 -19.83 -10.00
CA ASN A 51 19.87 -21.09 -10.26
C ASN A 51 18.77 -21.39 -9.22
N GLU A 52 18.50 -20.49 -8.29
CA GLU A 52 17.48 -20.65 -7.27
C GLU A 52 16.10 -20.52 -7.91
N LYS A 53 15.26 -21.54 -7.68
CA LYS A 53 13.92 -21.58 -8.22
C LYS A 53 12.99 -20.62 -7.48
N VAL A 54 12.08 -20.01 -8.21
CA VAL A 54 10.98 -19.22 -7.65
C VAL A 54 9.84 -20.16 -7.31
N TYR A 55 9.24 -19.95 -6.13
CA TYR A 55 8.09 -20.72 -5.67
C TYR A 55 6.85 -19.84 -5.59
N LYS A 56 5.70 -20.49 -5.55
CA LYS A 56 4.40 -19.92 -5.24
C LYS A 56 3.59 -20.91 -4.41
N LEU A 57 2.53 -20.47 -3.78
CA LEU A 57 1.54 -21.37 -3.17
C LEU A 57 0.95 -22.27 -4.24
N SER A 58 0.73 -23.56 -3.93
CA SER A 58 0.00 -24.50 -4.78
C SER A 58 -1.49 -24.16 -4.85
N GLU A 59 -2.04 -23.60 -3.77
CA GLU A 59 -3.43 -23.19 -3.64
C GLU A 59 -3.52 -21.85 -2.92
N TYR A 60 -4.59 -21.08 -3.14
CA TYR A 60 -4.82 -19.82 -2.43
C TYR A 60 -5.13 -20.07 -0.95
N ASN A 61 -4.56 -19.27 -0.05
CA ASN A 61 -4.56 -19.54 1.39
C ASN A 61 -5.84 -19.07 2.13
N TYR A 62 -6.78 -18.40 1.47
CA TYR A 62 -8.03 -17.85 2.05
C TYR A 62 -7.84 -17.24 3.44
N PRO A 63 -7.14 -16.11 3.57
CA PRO A 63 -6.86 -15.48 4.85
C PRO A 63 -8.15 -15.04 5.56
N THR A 64 -8.09 -14.91 6.89
CA THR A 64 -9.23 -14.42 7.69
C THR A 64 -9.31 -12.90 7.73
N ASN A 65 -8.20 -12.19 7.50
CA ASN A 65 -8.08 -10.75 7.30
C ASN A 65 -7.02 -10.48 6.25
N GLN A 66 -7.19 -9.48 5.42
CA GLN A 66 -6.27 -9.10 4.35
C GLN A 66 -6.75 -7.81 3.71
N LEU A 67 -5.86 -6.88 3.41
CA LEU A 67 -6.23 -5.72 2.60
C LEU A 67 -6.53 -6.15 1.15
N ARG A 68 -7.70 -5.77 0.65
CA ARG A 68 -8.20 -6.01 -0.71
C ARG A 68 -8.69 -4.69 -1.27
N ALA A 69 -7.78 -3.94 -1.87
CA ALA A 69 -8.01 -2.54 -2.17
C ALA A 69 -7.98 -2.22 -3.66
N VAL A 70 -8.47 -1.05 -3.97
CA VAL A 70 -8.36 -0.44 -5.30
C VAL A 70 -8.07 1.06 -5.18
N TRP A 71 -7.16 1.57 -6.02
CA TRP A 71 -7.00 3.01 -6.21
C TRP A 71 -8.11 3.56 -7.09
N VAL A 72 -8.73 4.63 -6.61
CA VAL A 72 -9.72 5.43 -7.35
C VAL A 72 -9.16 6.83 -7.52
N THR A 73 -8.83 7.19 -8.75
CA THR A 73 -8.19 8.46 -9.08
C THR A 73 -9.12 9.39 -9.86
N VAL A 74 -9.06 10.66 -9.51
CA VAL A 74 -9.78 11.71 -10.25
C VAL A 74 -9.07 12.11 -11.56
N PHE A 75 -7.75 11.81 -11.69
CA PHE A 75 -6.98 12.17 -12.90
C PHE A 75 -7.24 11.28 -14.08
N ALA A 76 -7.45 10.01 -13.87
CA ALA A 76 -7.42 9.01 -14.92
C ALA A 76 -8.82 8.48 -15.25
N SER A 77 -9.81 9.32 -15.13
CA SER A 77 -11.21 9.07 -15.53
C SER A 77 -11.89 7.92 -14.78
N ASP A 78 -11.44 7.61 -13.54
CA ASP A 78 -12.15 6.66 -12.69
C ASP A 78 -13.48 7.26 -12.22
N ILE A 79 -13.47 8.57 -11.91
CA ILE A 79 -14.64 9.35 -11.56
C ILE A 79 -14.67 10.67 -12.34
N SER A 80 -15.86 11.23 -12.56
CA SER A 80 -16.06 12.55 -13.13
C SER A 80 -16.08 13.64 -12.05
N GLY A 81 -16.07 14.91 -12.47
CA GLY A 81 -16.26 16.04 -11.56
C GLY A 81 -17.64 16.02 -10.89
N TYR A 82 -17.77 16.76 -9.82
CA TYR A 82 -19.04 16.95 -9.11
C TYR A 82 -19.95 17.90 -9.89
N THR A 83 -21.20 17.51 -10.07
CA THR A 83 -22.25 18.35 -10.68
C THR A 83 -23.50 18.46 -9.81
N SER A 84 -23.77 17.45 -9.00
CA SER A 84 -24.85 17.43 -8.03
C SER A 84 -24.70 16.26 -7.06
N GLU A 85 -25.33 16.36 -5.89
CA GLU A 85 -25.43 15.29 -4.90
C GLU A 85 -25.91 13.96 -5.51
N ALA A 86 -26.99 14.01 -6.29
CA ALA A 86 -27.57 12.81 -6.89
C ALA A 86 -26.61 12.12 -7.87
N GLN A 87 -25.91 12.90 -8.72
CA GLN A 87 -24.91 12.37 -9.66
C GLN A 87 -23.72 11.77 -8.92
N PHE A 88 -23.22 12.47 -7.91
CA PHE A 88 -22.08 11.98 -7.12
C PHE A 88 -22.42 10.67 -6.40
N LYS A 89 -23.56 10.62 -5.71
CA LYS A 89 -24.05 9.41 -5.04
C LYS A 89 -24.22 8.24 -6.00
N GLN A 90 -24.81 8.49 -7.19
CA GLN A 90 -24.96 7.45 -8.20
C GLN A 90 -23.61 6.92 -8.69
N MET A 91 -22.67 7.83 -8.98
CA MET A 91 -21.33 7.47 -9.45
C MET A 91 -20.56 6.64 -8.40
N MET A 92 -20.53 7.10 -7.15
CA MET A 92 -19.80 6.41 -6.09
C MET A 92 -20.47 5.12 -5.65
N ASN A 93 -21.81 5.03 -5.64
CA ASN A 93 -22.48 3.76 -5.40
C ASN A 93 -22.12 2.70 -6.45
N ASN A 94 -21.99 3.08 -7.73
CA ASN A 94 -21.51 2.13 -8.75
C ASN A 94 -20.11 1.60 -8.46
N VAL A 95 -19.19 2.48 -7.99
CA VAL A 95 -17.83 2.06 -7.57
C VAL A 95 -17.92 1.09 -6.41
N LEU A 96 -18.66 1.44 -5.36
CA LEU A 96 -18.79 0.62 -4.15
C LEU A 96 -19.50 -0.72 -4.42
N ASP A 97 -20.51 -0.74 -5.31
CA ASP A 97 -21.19 -1.98 -5.73
C ASP A 97 -20.25 -2.91 -6.51
N ASP A 98 -19.36 -2.36 -7.34
CA ASP A 98 -18.34 -3.15 -8.04
C ASP A 98 -17.28 -3.67 -7.05
N MET A 99 -16.86 -2.86 -6.08
CA MET A 99 -15.97 -3.30 -5.00
C MET A 99 -16.58 -4.42 -4.16
N ASP A 100 -17.87 -4.32 -3.82
CA ASP A 100 -18.62 -5.36 -3.11
C ASP A 100 -18.64 -6.69 -3.89
N LYS A 101 -18.90 -6.63 -5.20
CA LYS A 101 -18.88 -7.82 -6.09
C LYS A 101 -17.50 -8.46 -6.17
N MET A 102 -16.45 -7.65 -6.09
CA MET A 102 -15.06 -8.12 -6.14
C MET A 102 -14.49 -8.47 -4.75
N GLY A 103 -15.31 -8.42 -3.68
CA GLY A 103 -14.89 -8.74 -2.31
C GLY A 103 -13.81 -7.82 -1.76
N MET A 104 -13.75 -6.58 -2.24
CA MET A 104 -12.81 -5.55 -1.78
C MET A 104 -13.27 -4.94 -0.46
N ASN A 105 -12.32 -4.52 0.36
CA ASN A 105 -12.56 -3.99 1.70
C ASN A 105 -11.83 -2.68 2.00
N ALA A 106 -11.16 -2.09 1.01
CA ALA A 106 -10.56 -0.77 1.15
C ALA A 106 -10.55 -0.01 -0.19
N ILE A 107 -10.80 1.29 -0.11
CA ILE A 107 -10.66 2.23 -1.22
C ILE A 107 -9.52 3.19 -0.93
N VAL A 108 -8.59 3.36 -1.87
CA VAL A 108 -7.56 4.39 -1.82
C VAL A 108 -8.01 5.52 -2.74
N PHE A 109 -8.64 6.55 -2.16
CA PHE A 109 -9.35 7.60 -2.88
C PHE A 109 -8.56 8.89 -2.90
N HIS A 110 -8.37 9.48 -4.09
CA HIS A 110 -7.63 10.70 -4.28
C HIS A 110 -8.41 11.92 -3.76
N VAL A 111 -7.98 12.49 -2.62
CA VAL A 111 -8.62 13.66 -1.99
C VAL A 111 -7.83 14.95 -2.20
N ARG A 112 -6.53 14.86 -2.49
CA ARG A 112 -5.66 16.02 -2.80
C ARG A 112 -4.67 15.65 -3.89
N THR A 113 -4.91 16.12 -5.08
CA THR A 113 -4.12 15.78 -6.27
C THR A 113 -2.96 16.72 -6.52
N HIS A 114 -3.14 17.98 -6.13
CA HIS A 114 -2.21 19.11 -6.25
C HIS A 114 -2.34 19.96 -4.97
N ASN A 115 -2.01 21.26 -5.06
CA ASN A 115 -2.31 22.22 -4.01
C ASN A 115 -3.81 22.59 -4.01
N ASN A 116 -4.66 21.58 -3.86
CA ASN A 116 -6.13 21.72 -3.87
C ASN A 116 -6.76 20.62 -3.02
N ALA A 117 -8.03 20.76 -2.68
CA ALA A 117 -8.78 19.80 -1.87
C ALA A 117 -10.05 19.35 -2.58
N LEU A 118 -10.41 18.07 -2.44
CA LEU A 118 -11.73 17.51 -2.75
C LEU A 118 -12.53 17.31 -1.46
N TYR A 119 -12.39 18.26 -0.54
CA TYR A 119 -13.05 18.29 0.76
C TYR A 119 -13.12 19.75 1.27
N LYS A 120 -13.88 20.00 2.33
CA LYS A 120 -13.94 21.32 2.96
C LYS A 120 -12.63 21.58 3.68
N SER A 121 -11.82 22.48 3.14
CA SER A 121 -10.50 22.83 3.67
C SER A 121 -10.38 24.32 3.94
N SER A 122 -9.71 24.66 5.04
CA SER A 122 -9.30 26.03 5.35
C SER A 122 -7.90 26.34 4.84
N LEU A 123 -7.11 25.34 4.50
CA LEU A 123 -5.71 25.39 4.13
C LEU A 123 -5.49 25.34 2.61
N ASN A 124 -6.33 24.58 1.91
CA ASN A 124 -6.18 24.33 0.48
C ASN A 124 -7.41 24.85 -0.28
N PRO A 125 -7.24 25.41 -1.51
CA PRO A 125 -8.37 25.80 -2.34
C PRO A 125 -9.14 24.57 -2.78
N LEU A 126 -10.46 24.75 -2.98
CA LEU A 126 -11.29 23.68 -3.54
C LEU A 126 -10.87 23.36 -4.97
N ALA A 127 -10.78 22.07 -5.30
CA ALA A 127 -10.50 21.62 -6.66
C ALA A 127 -11.54 22.14 -7.66
N SER A 128 -11.09 22.62 -8.83
CA SER A 128 -11.97 23.28 -9.80
C SER A 128 -13.11 22.39 -10.32
N TRP A 129 -12.88 21.08 -10.43
CA TRP A 129 -13.92 20.11 -10.83
C TRP A 129 -14.90 19.75 -9.70
N TRP A 130 -14.73 20.35 -8.52
CA TRP A 130 -15.67 20.31 -7.39
C TRP A 130 -16.21 21.71 -7.03
N SER A 131 -16.01 22.72 -7.89
CA SER A 131 -16.46 24.12 -7.66
C SER A 131 -17.96 24.26 -7.40
N GLU A 132 -18.78 23.32 -7.88
CA GLU A 132 -20.24 23.33 -7.68
C GLU A 132 -20.67 22.72 -6.32
N VAL A 133 -19.71 22.30 -5.46
CA VAL A 133 -20.04 21.76 -4.14
C VAL A 133 -20.44 22.90 -3.20
N ASP A 134 -21.60 22.77 -2.59
CA ASP A 134 -22.05 23.57 -1.46
C ASP A 134 -21.98 22.72 -0.18
N PHE A 135 -20.91 22.88 0.58
CA PHE A 135 -20.66 22.11 1.81
C PHE A 135 -21.67 22.39 2.93
N ASP A 136 -22.42 23.48 2.88
CA ASP A 136 -23.48 23.75 3.86
C ASP A 136 -24.75 22.91 3.55
N VAL A 137 -24.84 22.35 2.35
CA VAL A 137 -25.95 21.48 1.89
C VAL A 137 -25.55 20.01 1.87
N PHE A 138 -24.37 19.70 1.32
CA PHE A 138 -23.89 18.33 1.14
C PHE A 138 -22.37 18.28 1.09
N ASP A 139 -21.75 17.49 1.99
CA ASP A 139 -20.33 17.16 1.93
C ASP A 139 -20.13 15.81 1.23
N PRO A 140 -19.59 15.82 -0.02
CA PRO A 140 -19.38 14.58 -0.78
C PRO A 140 -18.40 13.62 -0.12
N LEU A 141 -17.34 14.14 0.53
CA LEU A 141 -16.33 13.29 1.16
C LEU A 141 -16.87 12.62 2.42
N GLU A 142 -17.54 13.36 3.29
CA GLU A 142 -18.17 12.81 4.49
C GLU A 142 -19.18 11.72 4.12
N TRP A 143 -20.02 12.00 3.12
CA TRP A 143 -20.99 11.01 2.63
C TRP A 143 -20.29 9.75 2.09
N LEU A 144 -19.19 9.90 1.32
CA LEU A 144 -18.48 8.77 0.73
C LEU A 144 -17.83 7.88 1.81
N ILE A 145 -17.17 8.49 2.80
CA ILE A 145 -16.57 7.77 3.93
C ILE A 145 -17.65 6.96 4.67
N ASN A 146 -18.79 7.60 4.99
CA ASN A 146 -19.91 6.92 5.64
C ASN A 146 -20.47 5.76 4.79
N ALA A 147 -20.57 5.93 3.47
CA ALA A 147 -21.03 4.89 2.55
C ALA A 147 -20.05 3.72 2.46
N CYS A 148 -18.73 3.99 2.54
CA CYS A 148 -17.68 2.97 2.64
C CYS A 148 -17.82 2.17 3.94
N HIS A 149 -17.88 2.85 5.08
CA HIS A 149 -17.97 2.22 6.40
C HIS A 149 -19.23 1.38 6.57
N GLN A 150 -20.38 1.82 6.06
CA GLN A 150 -21.63 1.03 6.05
C GLN A 150 -21.50 -0.30 5.28
N ARG A 151 -20.55 -0.41 4.36
CA ARG A 151 -20.24 -1.61 3.58
C ARG A 151 -19.07 -2.41 4.13
N GLY A 152 -18.42 -1.95 5.24
CA GLY A 152 -17.20 -2.54 5.78
C GLY A 152 -15.99 -2.32 4.87
N ILE A 153 -15.94 -1.18 4.20
CA ILE A 153 -14.84 -0.75 3.32
C ILE A 153 -14.07 0.36 4.05
N GLU A 154 -12.76 0.18 4.24
CA GLU A 154 -11.86 1.21 4.78
C GLU A 154 -11.66 2.33 3.76
N PHE A 155 -11.57 3.57 4.24
CA PHE A 155 -11.31 4.74 3.40
C PHE A 155 -9.90 5.28 3.64
N HIS A 156 -9.02 5.09 2.68
CA HIS A 156 -7.64 5.61 2.69
C HIS A 156 -7.59 6.90 1.86
N ALA A 157 -7.38 8.02 2.54
CA ALA A 157 -7.30 9.33 1.89
C ALA A 157 -5.94 9.48 1.18
N TRP A 158 -5.95 9.48 -0.14
CA TRP A 158 -4.74 9.61 -0.95
C TRP A 158 -4.45 11.06 -1.30
N LEU A 159 -3.26 11.53 -0.91
CA LEU A 159 -2.76 12.87 -1.18
C LEU A 159 -1.45 12.82 -1.97
N ASN A 160 -1.25 13.77 -2.89
CA ASN A 160 0.07 14.16 -3.37
C ASN A 160 0.58 15.32 -2.51
N PRO A 161 1.60 15.13 -1.66
CA PRO A 161 1.95 16.13 -0.65
C PRO A 161 2.50 17.43 -1.25
N TYR A 162 3.41 17.34 -2.21
CA TYR A 162 4.17 18.50 -2.70
C TYR A 162 3.74 19.02 -4.07
N ARG A 163 2.95 18.28 -4.83
CA ARG A 163 2.55 18.67 -6.19
C ARG A 163 1.66 19.91 -6.18
N ILE A 164 2.02 20.94 -6.98
CA ILE A 164 1.22 22.13 -7.20
C ILE A 164 0.67 22.16 -8.62
N SER A 165 1.50 21.90 -9.64
CA SER A 165 1.07 21.76 -11.03
C SER A 165 1.88 20.68 -11.75
N GLY A 166 1.38 20.18 -12.86
CA GLY A 166 2.08 19.24 -13.74
C GLY A 166 1.49 19.25 -15.15
N ASP A 167 2.25 18.77 -16.14
CA ASP A 167 1.82 18.54 -17.51
C ASP A 167 1.29 19.74 -18.31
N GLY A 168 1.62 20.96 -17.94
CA GLY A 168 1.25 22.15 -18.72
C GLY A 168 -0.24 22.47 -18.77
N SER A 169 -1.10 21.60 -18.24
CA SER A 169 -2.54 21.78 -18.29
C SER A 169 -3.12 22.52 -17.07
N ASN A 170 -2.31 22.75 -16.02
CA ASN A 170 -2.83 23.13 -14.70
C ASN A 170 -2.13 24.35 -14.07
N SER A 171 -1.89 25.40 -14.85
CA SER A 171 -1.49 26.72 -14.32
C SER A 171 -2.52 27.30 -13.31
N GLN A 172 -3.74 26.78 -13.32
CA GLN A 172 -4.80 27.19 -12.41
C GLN A 172 -4.61 26.76 -10.93
N TYR A 173 -3.64 25.89 -10.62
CA TYR A 173 -3.35 25.50 -9.22
C TYR A 173 -2.36 26.42 -8.50
N VAL A 174 -1.75 27.34 -9.21
CA VAL A 174 -1.07 28.52 -8.65
C VAL A 174 -2.13 29.63 -8.65
N ALA A 175 -3.21 29.43 -7.90
CA ALA A 175 -4.46 30.10 -8.18
C ALA A 175 -4.56 31.50 -7.58
N GLU A 176 -5.42 32.31 -8.22
CA GLU A 176 -5.79 33.66 -7.86
C GLU A 176 -6.45 33.80 -6.45
N ALA A 177 -6.75 32.70 -5.78
CA ALA A 177 -7.43 32.69 -4.49
C ALA A 177 -6.95 31.56 -3.56
N LEU A 178 -5.65 31.55 -3.24
CA LEU A 178 -5.16 30.64 -2.19
C LEU A 178 -5.51 31.20 -0.80
N PRO A 179 -5.85 30.34 0.17
CA PRO A 179 -5.93 30.74 1.57
C PRO A 179 -4.65 31.47 2.00
N ALA A 180 -4.79 32.48 2.84
CA ALA A 180 -3.65 33.35 3.25
C ALA A 180 -2.50 32.55 3.89
N VAL A 181 -2.82 31.42 4.54
CA VAL A 181 -1.85 30.53 5.20
C VAL A 181 -1.15 29.57 4.22
N ASN A 182 -1.59 29.50 2.96
CA ASN A 182 -1.02 28.57 1.99
C ASN A 182 0.37 29.03 1.53
N PRO A 183 1.43 28.22 1.69
CA PRO A 183 2.81 28.61 1.38
C PRO A 183 3.04 28.94 -0.10
N ALA A 184 2.18 28.48 -1.01
CA ALA A 184 2.29 28.80 -2.43
C ALA A 184 2.03 30.28 -2.76
N ASN A 185 1.60 31.10 -1.79
CA ASN A 185 1.57 32.55 -1.89
C ASN A 185 2.96 33.18 -1.97
N ASP A 186 4.02 32.47 -1.57
CA ASP A 186 5.42 32.91 -1.70
C ASP A 186 6.15 31.99 -2.67
N GLU A 187 6.62 32.56 -3.81
CA GLU A 187 7.36 31.82 -4.83
C GLU A 187 8.68 31.20 -4.33
N ASN A 188 9.24 31.72 -3.23
CA ASN A 188 10.43 31.15 -2.62
C ASN A 188 10.17 29.76 -2.00
N ASN A 189 8.92 29.40 -1.78
CA ASN A 189 8.51 28.09 -1.27
C ASN A 189 8.34 27.04 -2.40
N LEU A 190 8.65 27.41 -3.66
CA LEU A 190 8.34 26.60 -4.82
C LEU A 190 9.60 26.17 -5.58
N ILE A 191 9.61 24.96 -6.09
CA ILE A 191 10.54 24.46 -7.10
C ILE A 191 9.79 24.39 -8.43
N LYS A 192 10.36 25.04 -9.47
CA LYS A 192 9.77 25.10 -10.83
C LYS A 192 10.69 24.43 -11.83
N VAL A 193 10.20 23.43 -12.56
CA VAL A 193 10.92 22.76 -13.65
C VAL A 193 10.00 22.68 -14.86
N GLY A 194 10.19 23.59 -15.82
CA GLY A 194 9.26 23.73 -16.94
C GLY A 194 7.86 24.09 -16.44
N ASN A 195 6.88 23.27 -16.79
CA ASN A 195 5.49 23.43 -16.34
C ASN A 195 5.19 22.71 -14.99
N ASN A 196 6.15 21.95 -14.49
CA ASN A 196 5.99 21.27 -13.22
C ASN A 196 6.36 22.21 -12.08
N VAL A 197 5.46 22.33 -11.11
CA VAL A 197 5.68 23.11 -9.89
C VAL A 197 5.37 22.25 -8.70
N ILE A 198 6.29 22.22 -7.74
CA ILE A 198 6.09 21.58 -6.44
C ILE A 198 6.41 22.56 -5.32
N PHE A 199 5.87 22.33 -4.16
CA PHE A 199 6.42 22.89 -2.93
C PHE A 199 7.86 22.39 -2.74
N ASP A 200 8.74 23.23 -2.18
CA ASP A 200 10.09 22.81 -1.82
C ASP A 200 10.06 22.01 -0.50
N PRO A 201 10.32 20.69 -0.52
CA PRO A 201 10.29 19.86 0.69
C PRO A 201 11.38 20.23 1.71
N GLY A 202 12.41 20.97 1.28
CA GLY A 202 13.50 21.44 2.14
C GLY A 202 13.09 22.56 3.09
N ILE A 203 11.95 23.21 2.86
CA ILE A 203 11.49 24.36 3.64
C ILE A 203 10.66 23.89 4.83
N PRO A 204 11.05 24.20 6.08
CA PRO A 204 10.34 23.75 7.28
C PRO A 204 8.87 24.17 7.32
N GLU A 205 8.55 25.40 6.91
CA GLU A 205 7.19 25.95 6.89
C GLU A 205 6.29 25.20 5.92
N VAL A 206 6.84 24.75 4.78
CA VAL A 206 6.14 23.91 3.80
C VAL A 206 5.83 22.54 4.42
N ARG A 207 6.81 21.92 5.09
CA ARG A 207 6.58 20.62 5.74
C ARG A 207 5.48 20.71 6.81
N SER A 208 5.51 21.75 7.66
CA SER A 208 4.46 21.97 8.65
C SER A 208 3.09 22.12 7.99
N PHE A 209 2.98 22.90 6.91
CA PHE A 209 1.74 23.09 6.18
C PHE A 209 1.17 21.77 5.63
N ILE A 210 2.03 20.87 5.11
CA ILE A 210 1.55 19.57 4.61
C ILE A 210 1.13 18.67 5.77
N VAL A 211 1.82 18.69 6.90
CA VAL A 211 1.38 18.01 8.14
C VAL A 211 0.01 18.54 8.57
N ASP A 212 -0.16 19.86 8.67
CA ASP A 212 -1.43 20.51 9.03
C ASP A 212 -2.56 20.13 8.06
N THR A 213 -2.26 20.03 6.74
CA THR A 213 -3.21 19.57 5.72
C THR A 213 -3.70 18.14 5.98
N CYS A 214 -2.79 17.24 6.37
CA CYS A 214 -3.16 15.86 6.71
C CYS A 214 -3.96 15.80 8.02
N MET A 215 -3.56 16.59 9.01
CA MET A 215 -4.28 16.65 10.29
C MET A 215 -5.66 17.27 10.14
N GLU A 216 -5.84 18.30 9.28
CA GLU A 216 -7.15 18.86 8.95
C GLU A 216 -8.12 17.77 8.43
N LEU A 217 -7.63 16.84 7.60
CA LEU A 217 -8.43 15.69 7.13
C LEU A 217 -8.80 14.75 8.28
N ILE A 218 -7.83 14.37 9.10
CA ILE A 218 -8.01 13.42 10.20
C ILE A 218 -8.96 13.96 11.28
N GLU A 219 -8.89 15.26 11.55
CA GLU A 219 -9.71 15.93 12.57
C GLU A 219 -11.15 16.13 12.12
N ASN A 220 -11.38 16.32 10.82
CA ASN A 220 -12.70 16.65 10.29
C ASN A 220 -13.43 15.47 9.62
N TYR A 221 -12.70 14.38 9.27
CA TYR A 221 -13.26 13.23 8.57
C TYR A 221 -12.82 11.92 9.19
N ASP A 222 -13.70 10.92 9.26
CA ASP A 222 -13.40 9.61 9.85
C ASP A 222 -12.63 8.71 8.85
N VAL A 223 -11.46 9.19 8.40
CA VAL A 223 -10.59 8.43 7.49
C VAL A 223 -9.87 7.31 8.24
N ASP A 224 -9.62 6.18 7.56
CA ASP A 224 -8.88 5.03 8.10
C ASP A 224 -7.37 5.18 7.94
N ALA A 225 -6.94 5.90 6.90
CA ALA A 225 -5.53 6.15 6.63
C ALA A 225 -5.32 7.46 5.86
N ILE A 226 -4.15 8.06 6.08
CA ILE A 226 -3.51 8.97 5.15
C ILE A 226 -2.59 8.13 4.25
N HIS A 227 -2.69 8.31 2.95
CA HIS A 227 -1.92 7.56 1.96
C HIS A 227 -1.20 8.50 1.01
N PHE A 228 0.11 8.32 0.84
CA PHE A 228 0.90 9.00 -0.19
C PHE A 228 1.37 8.00 -1.24
N ASP A 229 1.50 8.49 -2.49
CA ASP A 229 2.25 7.81 -3.54
C ASP A 229 3.75 8.12 -3.46
N ASP A 230 4.46 8.24 -4.60
CA ASP A 230 5.90 8.40 -4.67
C ASP A 230 6.37 9.83 -5.05
N TYR A 231 5.46 10.81 -5.15
CA TYR A 231 5.79 12.14 -5.68
C TYR A 231 6.24 13.12 -4.58
N PHE A 232 7.49 12.94 -4.07
CA PHE A 232 8.09 13.85 -3.08
C PHE A 232 8.98 14.93 -3.71
N TYR A 233 9.75 14.59 -4.72
CA TYR A 233 10.55 15.51 -5.55
C TYR A 233 10.26 15.29 -7.03
N ILE A 234 10.80 16.15 -7.89
CA ILE A 234 10.72 16.03 -9.36
C ILE A 234 12.12 16.03 -9.98
N ASP A 235 12.25 15.42 -11.15
CA ASP A 235 13.49 15.46 -11.92
C ASP A 235 13.88 16.89 -12.27
N GLY A 236 15.16 17.21 -12.19
CA GLY A 236 15.68 18.55 -12.48
C GLY A 236 15.39 19.60 -11.40
N ALA A 237 14.89 19.22 -10.22
CA ALA A 237 14.63 20.16 -9.13
C ALA A 237 15.89 20.97 -8.74
N ASP A 238 15.76 22.32 -8.69
CA ASP A 238 16.78 23.21 -8.16
C ASP A 238 16.35 23.76 -6.79
N ASP A 239 16.96 23.22 -5.75
CA ASP A 239 16.79 23.57 -4.36
C ASP A 239 18.09 24.23 -3.77
N THR A 240 18.92 24.84 -4.62
CA THR A 240 20.22 25.36 -4.22
C THR A 240 20.11 26.37 -3.08
N SER A 241 19.21 27.34 -3.14
CA SER A 241 19.00 28.35 -2.10
C SER A 241 18.53 27.71 -0.77
N THR A 242 17.70 26.70 -0.85
CA THR A 242 17.21 25.94 0.32
C THR A 242 18.34 25.16 0.98
N ARG A 243 19.18 24.49 0.18
CA ARG A 243 20.36 23.78 0.70
C ARG A 243 21.41 24.73 1.28
N GLU A 244 21.64 25.89 0.70
CA GLU A 244 22.54 26.91 1.26
C GLU A 244 22.05 27.36 2.65
N LYS A 245 20.73 27.46 2.84
CA LYS A 245 20.13 27.92 4.11
C LYS A 245 20.03 26.81 5.15
N TYR A 246 19.66 25.59 4.77
CA TYR A 246 19.25 24.55 5.71
C TYR A 246 20.19 23.31 5.75
N ASN A 247 21.14 23.16 4.84
CA ASN A 247 22.09 22.05 4.85
C ASN A 247 23.28 22.31 5.79
N THR A 248 23.02 22.46 7.07
CA THR A 248 24.05 22.75 8.09
C THR A 248 25.01 21.59 8.34
N GLU A 249 24.64 20.38 7.92
CA GLU A 249 25.44 19.17 8.07
C GLU A 249 26.33 18.88 6.86
N ASN A 250 26.30 19.70 5.83
CA ASN A 250 27.04 19.55 4.58
C ASN A 250 26.78 18.19 3.89
N LEU A 251 25.52 17.74 3.92
CA LEU A 251 25.11 16.50 3.24
C LEU A 251 25.23 16.64 1.72
N SER A 252 25.38 15.53 1.02
CA SER A 252 25.21 15.48 -0.43
C SER A 252 23.80 15.94 -0.82
N ILE A 253 23.59 16.33 -2.07
CA ILE A 253 22.27 16.75 -2.57
C ILE A 253 21.23 15.66 -2.30
N GLY A 254 21.53 14.41 -2.64
CA GLY A 254 20.62 13.29 -2.44
C GLY A 254 20.32 13.02 -0.97
N ASP A 255 21.34 13.06 -0.10
CA ASP A 255 21.16 12.83 1.34
C ASP A 255 20.38 13.97 1.99
N PHE A 256 20.63 15.22 1.57
CA PHE A 256 19.85 16.36 2.04
C PHE A 256 18.36 16.20 1.68
N ARG A 257 18.05 15.89 0.43
CA ARG A 257 16.68 15.73 -0.05
C ARG A 257 15.97 14.59 0.68
N ARG A 258 16.59 13.42 0.80
CA ARG A 258 16.05 12.28 1.59
C ARG A 258 15.77 12.70 3.03
N LYS A 259 16.72 13.37 3.67
CA LYS A 259 16.52 13.88 5.04
C LYS A 259 15.33 14.81 5.15
N GLN A 260 15.05 15.68 4.16
CA GLN A 260 13.89 16.57 4.23
C GLN A 260 12.57 15.79 4.15
N VAL A 261 12.52 14.75 3.32
CA VAL A 261 11.34 13.86 3.24
C VAL A 261 11.21 13.02 4.52
N ASP A 262 12.33 12.52 5.06
CA ASP A 262 12.34 11.79 6.35
C ASP A 262 11.76 12.64 7.49
N LEU A 263 12.19 13.91 7.60
CA LEU A 263 11.67 14.84 8.60
C LEU A 263 10.17 15.09 8.46
N PHE A 264 9.65 15.10 7.24
CA PHE A 264 8.21 15.21 6.99
C PHE A 264 7.46 13.96 7.46
N ILE A 265 7.91 12.78 7.05
CA ILE A 265 7.27 11.51 7.42
C ILE A 265 7.30 11.28 8.92
N GLU A 266 8.44 11.55 9.57
CA GLU A 266 8.58 11.46 11.03
C GLU A 266 7.61 12.41 11.75
N ALA A 267 7.55 13.68 11.33
CA ALA A 267 6.68 14.68 11.95
C ALA A 267 5.20 14.25 11.82
N LEU A 268 4.76 13.88 10.61
CA LEU A 268 3.39 13.44 10.40
C LEU A 268 3.05 12.18 11.19
N SER A 269 3.96 11.21 11.22
CA SER A 269 3.79 9.99 12.03
C SER A 269 3.56 10.32 13.51
N ASN A 270 4.34 11.25 14.05
CA ASN A 270 4.23 11.65 15.46
C ASN A 270 2.88 12.33 15.74
N GLU A 271 2.42 13.24 14.87
CA GLU A 271 1.13 13.92 15.02
C GLU A 271 -0.04 12.95 14.92
N ILE A 272 -0.04 12.03 13.93
CA ILE A 272 -1.09 10.99 13.81
C ILE A 272 -1.12 10.11 15.05
N ARG A 273 0.02 9.71 15.58
CA ARG A 273 0.09 8.86 16.78
C ARG A 273 -0.40 9.59 18.02
N ALA A 274 -0.05 10.86 18.18
CA ALA A 274 -0.56 11.69 19.27
C ALA A 274 -2.08 11.83 19.19
N TYR A 275 -2.62 12.14 18.00
CA TYR A 275 -4.06 12.20 17.75
C TYR A 275 -4.77 10.88 18.06
N ASN A 276 -4.22 9.77 17.58
CA ASN A 276 -4.79 8.44 17.81
C ASN A 276 -4.85 8.09 19.31
N GLN A 277 -3.79 8.40 20.05
CA GLN A 277 -3.74 8.18 21.48
C GLN A 277 -4.76 9.04 22.23
N GLU A 278 -4.89 10.30 21.88
CA GLU A 278 -5.82 11.24 22.53
C GLU A 278 -7.28 10.92 22.24
N ASN A 279 -7.57 10.51 20.99
CA ASN A 279 -8.93 10.30 20.48
C ASN A 279 -9.36 8.83 20.42
N HIS A 280 -8.55 7.90 20.90
CA HIS A 280 -8.79 6.44 20.81
C HIS A 280 -9.09 5.98 19.39
N LYS A 281 -8.32 6.48 18.41
CA LYS A 281 -8.40 6.14 16.99
C LYS A 281 -7.21 5.27 16.56
N ALA A 282 -7.26 4.78 15.35
CA ALA A 282 -6.19 3.98 14.74
C ALA A 282 -5.98 4.38 13.26
N VAL A 283 -5.95 5.69 13.00
CA VAL A 283 -5.65 6.22 11.66
C VAL A 283 -4.24 5.84 11.28
N GLN A 284 -4.07 5.23 10.12
CA GLN A 284 -2.79 4.72 9.64
C GLN A 284 -2.09 5.74 8.72
N LEU A 285 -0.75 5.70 8.69
CA LEU A 285 0.06 6.38 7.68
C LEU A 285 0.62 5.35 6.70
N GLY A 286 0.25 5.44 5.43
CA GLY A 286 0.67 4.52 4.39
C GLY A 286 1.37 5.19 3.21
N ILE A 287 2.30 4.45 2.61
CA ILE A 287 3.08 4.93 1.46
C ILE A 287 3.03 3.89 0.33
N SER A 288 2.78 4.34 -0.90
CA SER A 288 2.93 3.53 -2.11
C SER A 288 4.04 4.06 -3.01
N PRO A 289 5.31 3.75 -2.70
CA PRO A 289 6.44 4.18 -3.51
C PRO A 289 6.50 3.41 -4.83
N SER A 290 7.31 3.87 -5.80
CA SER A 290 7.65 3.02 -6.95
C SER A 290 8.22 1.68 -6.46
N GLY A 291 8.00 0.60 -7.20
CA GLY A 291 8.29 -0.76 -6.73
C GLY A 291 9.75 -1.04 -6.38
N ILE A 292 10.70 -0.29 -6.95
CA ILE A 292 12.14 -0.47 -6.72
C ILE A 292 12.67 0.56 -5.72
N TYR A 293 13.13 0.08 -4.56
CA TYR A 293 13.85 0.92 -3.58
C TYR A 293 15.23 1.32 -4.10
N LYS A 294 16.12 0.32 -4.28
CA LYS A 294 17.46 0.43 -4.88
C LYS A 294 17.71 -0.76 -5.78
N ASN A 295 18.50 -0.54 -6.83
CA ASN A 295 18.94 -1.61 -7.72
C ASN A 295 20.16 -2.35 -7.17
N GLY A 296 20.21 -3.66 -7.41
CA GLY A 296 21.36 -4.49 -7.01
C GLY A 296 21.34 -5.86 -7.65
N GLY A 297 22.10 -6.79 -7.07
CA GLY A 297 22.22 -8.16 -7.55
C GLY A 297 21.51 -9.18 -6.66
N TYR A 298 21.53 -10.43 -7.11
CA TYR A 298 20.94 -11.54 -6.38
C TYR A 298 21.56 -11.74 -4.99
N GLN A 299 20.68 -11.93 -4.01
CA GLN A 299 21.03 -12.34 -2.66
C GLN A 299 20.12 -13.51 -2.22
N LYS A 300 20.74 -14.47 -1.54
CA LYS A 300 20.03 -15.70 -1.14
C LYS A 300 19.16 -15.50 0.10
N ALA A 301 19.64 -14.74 1.07
CA ALA A 301 18.97 -14.54 2.35
C ALA A 301 19.28 -13.16 2.93
N PRO A 302 18.36 -12.58 3.72
CA PRO A 302 18.57 -11.30 4.39
C PRO A 302 19.37 -11.47 5.69
N THR A 303 19.97 -10.37 6.16
CA THR A 303 20.53 -10.24 7.51
C THR A 303 19.91 -9.05 8.21
N TYR A 304 19.82 -9.14 9.54
CA TYR A 304 19.20 -8.13 10.38
C TYR A 304 20.10 -7.78 11.57
N ASP A 305 19.99 -6.56 12.06
CA ASP A 305 20.62 -6.15 13.32
C ASP A 305 19.81 -6.59 14.55
N ALA A 306 20.27 -6.19 15.74
CA ALA A 306 19.61 -6.51 17.00
C ALA A 306 18.23 -5.84 17.17
N ASN A 307 17.95 -4.77 16.41
CA ASN A 307 16.69 -4.04 16.42
C ASN A 307 15.72 -4.57 15.34
N GLY A 308 16.11 -5.61 14.61
CA GLY A 308 15.32 -6.18 13.52
C GLY A 308 15.40 -5.38 12.22
N ASN A 309 16.31 -4.40 12.11
CA ASN A 309 16.49 -3.64 10.87
C ASN A 309 17.18 -4.50 9.82
N LEU A 310 16.69 -4.45 8.58
CA LEU A 310 17.34 -5.11 7.44
C LEU A 310 18.71 -4.45 7.18
N THR A 311 19.79 -5.22 7.33
CA THR A 311 21.16 -4.75 7.09
C THR A 311 21.69 -5.15 5.73
N MET A 312 21.27 -6.29 5.21
CA MET A 312 21.58 -6.75 3.85
C MET A 312 20.51 -7.70 3.32
N PRO A 313 20.14 -7.65 2.03
CA PRO A 313 20.51 -6.59 1.08
C PRO A 313 19.64 -5.34 1.26
N THR A 314 20.24 -4.16 1.23
CA THR A 314 19.50 -2.88 1.19
C THR A 314 19.15 -2.48 -0.24
N TYR A 315 18.82 -3.46 -1.09
CA TYR A 315 18.47 -3.30 -2.51
C TYR A 315 17.73 -4.56 -3.01
N SER A 316 16.90 -4.40 -4.02
CA SER A 316 16.29 -5.53 -4.73
C SER A 316 17.17 -5.98 -5.91
N ASN A 317 16.99 -7.24 -6.36
CA ASN A 317 17.68 -7.78 -7.52
C ASN A 317 17.08 -7.28 -8.84
N THR A 318 17.16 -5.99 -9.05
CA THR A 318 16.45 -5.27 -10.13
C THR A 318 17.37 -4.33 -10.90
N SER A 319 16.86 -3.85 -12.02
CA SER A 319 17.40 -2.71 -12.76
C SER A 319 16.21 -1.88 -13.29
N GLY A 320 16.23 -0.60 -13.03
CA GLY A 320 15.17 0.33 -13.42
C GLY A 320 15.18 1.58 -12.56
N PHE A 321 14.12 2.36 -12.67
CA PHE A 321 13.92 3.54 -11.83
C PHE A 321 13.78 3.14 -10.35
N ALA A 322 14.57 3.74 -9.47
CA ALA A 322 14.67 3.40 -8.05
C ALA A 322 14.46 4.65 -7.19
N HIS A 323 13.40 4.67 -6.38
CA HIS A 323 12.96 5.87 -5.67
C HIS A 323 13.94 6.41 -4.61
N TYR A 324 14.89 5.62 -4.16
CA TYR A 324 15.95 6.10 -3.26
C TYR A 324 17.02 6.91 -4.00
N ASP A 325 17.52 6.37 -5.13
CA ASP A 325 18.68 6.92 -5.85
C ASP A 325 18.27 7.96 -6.91
N ASP A 326 17.08 7.78 -7.52
CA ASP A 326 16.56 8.67 -8.55
C ASP A 326 15.85 9.87 -7.91
N TYR A 327 15.23 10.72 -8.74
CA TYR A 327 14.75 12.05 -8.37
C TYR A 327 13.63 12.12 -7.30
N LEU A 328 13.09 11.00 -6.83
CA LEU A 328 12.06 11.00 -5.78
C LEU A 328 12.65 11.13 -4.36
N TYR A 329 13.88 10.73 -4.15
CA TYR A 329 14.63 10.85 -2.90
C TYR A 329 13.88 10.32 -1.66
N SER A 330 13.27 9.13 -1.76
CA SER A 330 12.47 8.53 -0.70
C SER A 330 13.24 7.40 -0.01
N ASP A 331 13.52 7.53 1.29
CA ASP A 331 14.18 6.47 2.07
C ASP A 331 13.14 5.60 2.82
N THR A 332 12.36 4.86 2.04
CA THR A 332 11.29 4.01 2.59
C THR A 332 11.79 2.93 3.53
N LEU A 333 13.03 2.45 3.36
CA LEU A 333 13.62 1.48 4.29
C LEU A 333 13.93 2.14 5.65
N ASN A 334 14.34 3.40 5.66
CA ASN A 334 14.50 4.18 6.90
C ASN A 334 13.15 4.34 7.62
N TRP A 335 12.07 4.65 6.90
CA TRP A 335 10.74 4.80 7.49
C TRP A 335 10.20 3.49 8.07
N ILE A 336 10.46 2.35 7.39
CA ILE A 336 10.15 1.00 7.89
C ILE A 336 10.98 0.69 9.16
N ASN A 337 12.28 0.96 9.13
CA ASN A 337 13.17 0.66 10.24
C ASN A 337 12.81 1.42 11.52
N HIS A 338 12.33 2.66 11.40
CA HIS A 338 11.86 3.49 12.52
C HIS A 338 10.37 3.29 12.83
N GLU A 339 9.67 2.49 12.03
CA GLU A 339 8.21 2.28 12.15
C GLU A 339 7.44 3.62 12.11
N TRP A 340 7.90 4.60 11.31
CA TRP A 340 7.19 5.86 11.10
C TRP A 340 5.94 5.71 10.24
N ILE A 341 5.87 4.65 9.44
CA ILE A 341 4.71 4.30 8.62
C ILE A 341 4.06 3.02 9.14
N ASP A 342 2.74 2.91 8.98
CA ASP A 342 1.97 1.74 9.42
C ASP A 342 1.88 0.68 8.33
N TYR A 343 1.96 1.08 7.06
CA TYR A 343 2.06 0.15 5.95
C TYR A 343 2.87 0.70 4.78
N ILE A 344 3.44 -0.23 4.02
CA ILE A 344 4.10 0.02 2.73
C ILE A 344 3.35 -0.72 1.62
N MET A 345 3.07 -0.04 0.50
CA MET A 345 2.33 -0.58 -0.64
C MET A 345 3.07 -0.30 -1.95
N PRO A 346 4.26 -0.88 -2.16
CA PRO A 346 5.07 -0.58 -3.35
C PRO A 346 4.31 -0.91 -4.64
N GLN A 347 4.45 -0.06 -5.64
CA GLN A 347 3.85 -0.18 -6.96
C GLN A 347 4.60 -1.24 -7.78
N CYS A 348 4.36 -2.54 -7.49
CA CYS A 348 5.00 -3.67 -8.17
C CYS A 348 4.33 -3.96 -9.53
N TYR A 349 4.33 -2.98 -10.44
CA TYR A 349 3.58 -3.02 -11.70
C TYR A 349 4.24 -3.83 -12.82
N TRP A 350 5.25 -4.63 -12.50
CA TRP A 350 5.94 -5.50 -13.46
C TRP A 350 5.42 -6.92 -13.41
N ALA A 351 5.36 -7.55 -14.58
CA ALA A 351 5.01 -8.95 -14.69
C ALA A 351 6.07 -9.87 -14.06
N ILE A 352 5.66 -11.08 -13.75
CA ILE A 352 6.53 -12.13 -13.16
C ILE A 352 7.76 -12.41 -14.00
N GLU A 353 7.65 -12.38 -15.33
CA GLU A 353 8.76 -12.66 -16.25
C GLU A 353 9.48 -11.41 -16.77
N HIS A 354 9.24 -10.23 -16.18
CA HIS A 354 9.91 -9.00 -16.62
C HIS A 354 11.43 -9.09 -16.41
N SER A 355 12.22 -8.74 -17.43
CA SER A 355 13.67 -8.99 -17.45
C SER A 355 14.48 -8.14 -16.47
N GLY A 356 14.01 -6.92 -16.13
CA GLY A 356 14.75 -5.97 -15.29
C GLY A 356 14.23 -5.86 -13.86
N ALA A 357 12.92 -5.85 -13.68
CA ALA A 357 12.26 -5.65 -12.40
C ALA A 357 11.03 -6.55 -12.34
N ASN A 358 11.24 -7.86 -12.16
CA ASN A 358 10.10 -8.75 -12.10
C ASN A 358 9.42 -8.73 -10.73
N PHE A 359 8.13 -9.05 -10.72
CA PHE A 359 7.31 -9.05 -9.52
C PHE A 359 7.88 -9.92 -8.39
N VAL A 360 8.44 -11.08 -8.72
CA VAL A 360 8.94 -12.03 -7.72
C VAL A 360 10.19 -11.55 -6.96
N GLU A 361 11.05 -10.78 -7.63
CA GLU A 361 12.20 -10.16 -6.98
C GLU A 361 11.77 -9.03 -6.04
N LEU A 362 10.81 -8.23 -6.47
CA LEU A 362 10.28 -7.11 -5.68
C LEU A 362 9.55 -7.63 -4.43
N THR A 363 8.62 -8.57 -4.60
CA THR A 363 7.85 -9.14 -3.49
C THR A 363 8.74 -9.81 -2.46
N LYS A 364 9.77 -10.57 -2.91
CA LYS A 364 10.78 -11.16 -2.03
C LYS A 364 11.51 -10.09 -1.22
N TRP A 365 11.99 -9.02 -1.87
CA TRP A 365 12.75 -7.99 -1.19
C TRP A 365 11.89 -7.19 -0.20
N TRP A 366 10.68 -6.80 -0.59
CA TRP A 366 9.77 -6.07 0.30
C TRP A 366 9.35 -6.91 1.51
N SER A 367 9.15 -8.23 1.34
CA SER A 367 8.91 -9.11 2.49
C SER A 367 10.08 -9.12 3.47
N TRP A 368 11.32 -9.04 2.97
CA TRP A 368 12.48 -8.91 3.83
C TRP A 368 12.57 -7.55 4.52
N ALA A 369 12.25 -6.48 3.82
CA ALA A 369 12.32 -5.11 4.36
C ALA A 369 11.39 -4.91 5.57
N VAL A 370 10.20 -5.49 5.56
CA VAL A 370 9.22 -5.35 6.66
C VAL A 370 9.31 -6.43 7.73
N ARG A 371 10.13 -7.48 7.51
CA ARG A 371 10.29 -8.56 8.49
C ARG A 371 10.78 -8.03 9.83
N ASN A 372 10.17 -8.48 10.91
CA ASN A 372 10.44 -8.03 12.29
C ASN A 372 10.04 -6.57 12.57
N LYS A 373 9.21 -5.95 11.73
CA LYS A 373 8.70 -4.61 11.90
C LYS A 373 7.17 -4.60 12.06
N LYS A 374 6.67 -3.60 12.76
CA LYS A 374 5.22 -3.36 12.91
C LYS A 374 4.65 -2.61 11.70
N VAL A 375 5.10 -2.94 10.52
CA VAL A 375 4.67 -2.35 9.25
C VAL A 375 4.01 -3.42 8.40
N ASN A 376 2.78 -3.18 7.95
CA ASN A 376 2.08 -4.07 7.05
C ASN A 376 2.65 -3.97 5.63
N PHE A 377 2.71 -5.09 4.93
CA PHE A 377 3.15 -5.13 3.54
C PHE A 377 1.98 -5.49 2.62
N TYR A 378 1.63 -4.55 1.77
CA TYR A 378 0.69 -4.73 0.67
C TYR A 378 1.43 -4.61 -0.65
N THR A 379 0.98 -5.30 -1.70
CA THR A 379 1.55 -5.11 -3.03
C THR A 379 0.61 -4.33 -3.93
N GLY A 380 1.13 -3.31 -4.61
CA GLY A 380 0.43 -2.65 -5.71
C GLY A 380 0.48 -3.52 -6.97
N LEU A 381 -0.67 -3.77 -7.57
CA LEU A 381 -0.84 -4.61 -8.77
C LEU A 381 -1.23 -3.75 -9.96
N GLY A 382 -0.39 -3.71 -10.99
CA GLY A 382 -0.58 -2.86 -12.17
C GLY A 382 -1.51 -3.49 -13.21
N ILE A 383 -2.77 -3.78 -12.87
CA ILE A 383 -3.73 -4.42 -13.78
C ILE A 383 -3.92 -3.65 -15.11
N TYR A 384 -3.69 -2.33 -15.12
CA TYR A 384 -3.75 -1.50 -16.33
C TYR A 384 -2.75 -1.95 -17.40
N MET A 385 -1.59 -2.52 -16.99
CA MET A 385 -0.59 -3.07 -17.91
C MET A 385 -1.15 -4.26 -18.70
N GLY A 386 -1.96 -5.10 -18.03
CA GLY A 386 -2.66 -6.21 -18.68
C GLY A 386 -3.81 -5.75 -19.59
N ALA A 387 -4.43 -4.61 -19.26
CA ALA A 387 -5.52 -4.02 -20.03
C ALA A 387 -5.05 -3.32 -21.31
N ASP A 388 -3.83 -2.82 -21.35
CA ASP A 388 -3.27 -2.09 -22.49
C ASP A 388 -3.07 -3.04 -23.68
N PRO A 389 -3.49 -2.67 -24.90
CA PRO A 389 -3.32 -3.51 -26.09
C PRO A 389 -1.86 -3.61 -26.58
N SER A 390 -0.94 -2.79 -26.06
CA SER A 390 0.47 -2.79 -26.47
C SER A 390 1.13 -4.15 -26.19
N THR A 391 2.00 -4.56 -27.11
CA THR A 391 2.86 -5.75 -26.97
C THR A 391 4.34 -5.39 -26.90
N GLU A 392 4.66 -4.10 -26.72
CA GLU A 392 6.02 -3.57 -26.65
C GLU A 392 6.42 -3.20 -25.21
N GLY A 393 7.70 -3.00 -25.00
CA GLY A 393 8.23 -2.60 -23.70
C GLY A 393 7.84 -3.55 -22.56
N SER A 394 7.43 -3.02 -21.44
CA SER A 394 7.00 -3.80 -20.26
C SER A 394 5.66 -4.49 -20.46
N TYR A 395 4.78 -3.99 -21.34
CA TYR A 395 3.44 -4.54 -21.59
C TYR A 395 3.49 -5.95 -22.18
N LYS A 396 4.53 -6.27 -22.99
CA LYS A 396 4.67 -7.59 -23.62
C LYS A 396 4.72 -8.73 -22.59
N TYR A 397 5.35 -8.52 -21.44
CA TYR A 397 5.47 -9.54 -20.41
C TYR A 397 4.13 -9.88 -19.76
N TRP A 398 3.24 -8.91 -19.63
CA TRP A 398 1.87 -9.13 -19.17
C TRP A 398 1.05 -9.99 -20.12
N LYS A 399 1.39 -9.99 -21.42
CA LYS A 399 0.71 -10.79 -22.45
C LYS A 399 1.18 -12.25 -22.52
N TYR A 400 2.20 -12.62 -21.75
CA TYR A 400 2.69 -13.99 -21.76
C TYR A 400 1.72 -14.97 -21.08
N ASN A 401 0.94 -14.50 -20.10
CA ASN A 401 0.06 -15.38 -19.33
C ASN A 401 -1.19 -14.62 -18.87
N GLU A 402 -2.37 -15.10 -19.26
CA GLU A 402 -3.65 -14.55 -18.79
C GLU A 402 -3.85 -14.68 -17.27
N ASN A 403 -3.15 -15.64 -16.63
CA ASN A 403 -3.17 -15.90 -15.20
C ASN A 403 -2.18 -15.02 -14.42
N GLU A 404 -1.64 -13.95 -15.00
CA GLU A 404 -0.59 -13.14 -14.40
C GLU A 404 -0.95 -12.69 -12.98
N ILE A 405 -2.14 -12.14 -12.75
CA ILE A 405 -2.61 -11.70 -11.42
C ILE A 405 -2.74 -12.89 -10.45
N GLN A 406 -3.23 -14.04 -10.91
CA GLN A 406 -3.30 -15.25 -10.09
C GLN A 406 -1.91 -15.66 -9.60
N LEU A 407 -0.95 -15.69 -10.50
CA LEU A 407 0.43 -16.07 -10.18
C LEU A 407 1.09 -15.07 -9.26
N GLN A 408 0.83 -13.76 -9.42
CA GLN A 408 1.31 -12.72 -8.53
C GLN A 408 0.76 -12.89 -7.10
N LEU A 409 -0.55 -13.12 -6.95
CA LEU A 409 -1.17 -13.33 -5.64
C LEU A 409 -0.67 -14.62 -4.96
N LEU A 410 -0.51 -15.71 -5.71
CA LEU A 410 0.05 -16.96 -5.18
C LEU A 410 1.54 -16.83 -4.82
N ASN A 411 2.31 -16.06 -5.60
CA ASN A 411 3.71 -15.80 -5.27
C ASN A 411 3.83 -14.91 -4.03
N ALA A 412 3.07 -13.83 -3.94
CA ALA A 412 3.08 -12.96 -2.76
C ALA A 412 2.62 -13.71 -1.50
N GLY A 413 1.57 -14.51 -1.61
CA GLY A 413 0.97 -15.26 -0.49
C GLY A 413 1.87 -16.31 0.16
N GLN A 414 3.02 -16.66 -0.46
CA GLN A 414 3.99 -17.55 0.18
C GLN A 414 4.77 -16.86 1.31
N TYR A 415 4.80 -15.52 1.34
CA TYR A 415 5.54 -14.75 2.34
C TYR A 415 4.63 -14.44 3.53
N PRO A 416 5.03 -14.80 4.77
CA PRO A 416 4.23 -14.51 5.98
C PRO A 416 4.03 -13.02 6.22
N GLU A 417 4.86 -12.18 5.64
CA GLU A 417 4.79 -10.73 5.76
C GLU A 417 3.74 -10.10 4.84
N PHE A 418 3.19 -10.85 3.86
CA PHE A 418 2.23 -10.35 2.90
C PHE A 418 0.83 -10.20 3.53
N ASP A 419 0.36 -8.97 3.64
CA ASP A 419 -0.91 -8.62 4.30
C ASP A 419 -2.01 -8.20 3.33
N GLY A 420 -1.73 -8.12 1.99
CA GLY A 420 -2.76 -7.77 1.03
C GLY A 420 -2.27 -7.14 -0.27
N ALA A 421 -3.23 -6.73 -1.08
CA ALA A 421 -2.97 -6.15 -2.40
C ALA A 421 -3.94 -5.01 -2.73
N CYS A 422 -3.46 -4.10 -3.59
CA CYS A 422 -4.24 -3.00 -4.13
C CYS A 422 -4.10 -2.93 -5.65
N PHE A 423 -5.20 -2.86 -6.37
CA PHE A 423 -5.18 -2.76 -7.84
C PHE A 423 -5.07 -1.32 -8.31
N TYR A 424 -4.12 -1.03 -9.18
CA TYR A 424 -4.07 0.20 -9.93
C TYR A 424 -4.59 -0.05 -11.34
N LYS A 425 -5.81 0.41 -11.72
CA LYS A 425 -6.75 1.24 -10.97
C LYS A 425 -8.19 0.77 -11.25
N TYR A 426 -9.18 1.42 -10.62
CA TYR A 426 -10.59 1.02 -10.72
C TYR A 426 -11.10 0.90 -12.18
N SER A 427 -10.90 1.93 -13.03
CA SER A 427 -11.35 1.89 -14.41
C SER A 427 -10.70 0.77 -15.23
N SER A 428 -9.50 0.33 -14.87
CA SER A 428 -8.81 -0.77 -15.56
C SER A 428 -9.46 -2.12 -15.26
N LEU A 429 -10.04 -2.32 -14.07
CA LEU A 429 -10.79 -3.53 -13.73
C LEU A 429 -12.09 -3.66 -14.51
N LYS A 430 -12.56 -2.61 -15.16
CA LYS A 430 -13.76 -2.61 -16.01
C LYS A 430 -13.47 -2.91 -17.48
N GLN A 431 -12.21 -3.06 -17.87
CA GLN A 431 -11.79 -3.33 -19.26
C GLN A 431 -11.86 -4.82 -19.60
N THR A 432 -13.07 -5.38 -19.53
CA THR A 432 -13.33 -6.83 -19.71
C THR A 432 -13.09 -7.33 -21.14
N SER A 433 -12.72 -6.47 -22.10
CA SER A 433 -12.23 -6.90 -23.42
C SER A 433 -10.80 -7.48 -23.37
N SER A 434 -10.06 -7.25 -22.27
CA SER A 434 -8.77 -7.91 -22.04
C SER A 434 -8.99 -9.24 -21.33
N ASP A 435 -8.43 -10.33 -21.88
CA ASP A 435 -8.50 -11.67 -21.28
C ASP A 435 -7.84 -11.69 -19.89
N ILE A 436 -6.74 -10.95 -19.71
CA ILE A 436 -6.02 -10.82 -18.43
C ILE A 436 -6.91 -10.15 -17.37
N VAL A 437 -7.54 -9.02 -17.71
CA VAL A 437 -8.45 -8.32 -16.79
C VAL A 437 -9.67 -9.17 -16.49
N ASN A 438 -10.27 -9.76 -17.52
CA ASN A 438 -11.45 -10.60 -17.37
C ASN A 438 -11.16 -11.82 -16.49
N HIS A 439 -10.02 -12.48 -16.69
CA HIS A 439 -9.57 -13.58 -15.84
C HIS A 439 -9.36 -13.12 -14.39
N ALA A 440 -8.64 -12.01 -14.18
CA ALA A 440 -8.37 -11.45 -12.85
C ALA A 440 -9.66 -11.10 -12.10
N VAL A 441 -10.59 -10.39 -12.76
CA VAL A 441 -11.87 -10.01 -12.15
C VAL A 441 -12.70 -11.24 -11.80
N ASN A 442 -12.78 -12.23 -12.70
CA ASN A 442 -13.49 -13.47 -12.42
C ASN A 442 -12.88 -14.25 -11.25
N LEU A 443 -11.54 -14.32 -11.19
CA LEU A 443 -10.81 -14.99 -10.12
C LEU A 443 -11.10 -14.35 -8.75
N ILE A 444 -10.95 -13.02 -8.62
CA ILE A 444 -11.18 -12.34 -7.33
C ILE A 444 -12.66 -12.40 -6.94
N SER A 445 -13.59 -12.17 -7.88
CA SER A 445 -15.02 -12.09 -7.57
C SER A 445 -15.64 -13.44 -7.22
N ASN A 446 -15.19 -14.53 -7.84
CA ASN A 446 -15.84 -15.83 -7.74
C ASN A 446 -15.05 -16.88 -6.94
N ASP A 447 -13.79 -16.58 -6.58
CA ASP A 447 -12.91 -17.52 -5.87
C ASP A 447 -12.12 -16.80 -4.75
N TYR A 448 -11.00 -16.14 -5.06
CA TYR A 448 -10.04 -15.68 -4.07
C TYR A 448 -10.62 -14.68 -3.07
N TRP A 449 -11.43 -13.73 -3.55
CA TRP A 449 -12.04 -12.69 -2.73
C TRP A 449 -13.58 -12.80 -2.66
N ALA A 450 -14.13 -13.90 -3.13
CA ALA A 450 -15.58 -14.13 -3.15
C ALA A 450 -16.27 -14.00 -1.79
N LYS A 451 -15.52 -14.20 -0.69
CA LYS A 451 -16.01 -13.99 0.68
C LYS A 451 -15.43 -12.69 1.21
N LYS A 452 -16.29 -11.81 1.69
CA LYS A 452 -15.86 -10.61 2.41
C LYS A 452 -15.09 -11.01 3.67
N ILE A 453 -14.00 -10.32 3.91
CA ILE A 453 -13.17 -10.43 5.14
C ILE A 453 -12.81 -9.01 5.59
N PRO A 454 -12.42 -8.81 6.86
CA PRO A 454 -11.87 -7.53 7.31
C PRO A 454 -10.62 -7.15 6.54
N GLY A 455 -10.29 -5.87 6.56
CA GLY A 455 -8.97 -5.35 6.19
C GLY A 455 -7.86 -6.01 6.99
N ALA A 456 -6.62 -5.76 6.61
CA ALA A 456 -5.49 -6.27 7.36
C ALA A 456 -5.41 -5.59 8.73
N ILE A 457 -5.16 -6.37 9.77
CA ILE A 457 -4.96 -5.83 11.11
C ILE A 457 -3.64 -5.04 11.13
N SER A 458 -3.69 -3.78 11.57
CA SER A 458 -2.49 -2.97 11.73
C SER A 458 -1.54 -3.61 12.74
N LYS A 459 -0.34 -3.97 12.32
CA LYS A 459 0.69 -4.57 13.19
C LYS A 459 1.14 -3.61 14.29
N TYR A 460 1.01 -2.31 14.06
CA TYR A 460 1.35 -1.29 15.05
C TYR A 460 0.26 -1.13 16.11
N TYR A 461 -1.01 -0.99 15.69
CA TYR A 461 -2.12 -0.69 16.58
C TYR A 461 -2.74 -1.93 17.23
N ALA A 462 -2.72 -3.10 16.58
CA ALA A 462 -3.32 -4.32 17.12
C ALA A 462 -2.93 -4.64 18.57
N PRO A 463 -1.65 -4.50 18.99
CA PRO A 463 -1.28 -4.73 20.39
C PRO A 463 -1.81 -3.69 21.38
N LEU A 464 -2.32 -2.56 20.88
CA LEU A 464 -2.84 -1.44 21.67
C LEU A 464 -4.36 -1.45 21.76
N LEU A 465 -5.03 -2.30 20.96
CA LEU A 465 -6.49 -2.43 20.93
C LEU A 465 -6.93 -3.58 21.81
N ASP A 466 -7.88 -3.33 22.71
CA ASP A 466 -8.55 -4.38 23.45
C ASP A 466 -9.54 -5.11 22.54
N GLU A 467 -9.31 -6.38 22.27
CA GLU A 467 -10.26 -7.22 21.53
C GLU A 467 -11.44 -7.57 22.44
N VAL A 468 -12.55 -6.86 22.29
CA VAL A 468 -13.78 -7.13 23.01
C VAL A 468 -14.82 -7.73 22.07
N ALA A 469 -15.13 -9.01 22.26
CA ALA A 469 -16.20 -9.66 21.51
C ALA A 469 -17.58 -9.24 22.03
N PRO A 470 -18.61 -9.12 21.16
CA PRO A 470 -19.99 -8.95 21.61
C PRO A 470 -20.41 -10.08 22.55
N THR A 471 -21.12 -9.73 23.60
CA THR A 471 -21.76 -10.70 24.51
C THR A 471 -23.26 -10.78 24.21
N MET A 472 -23.98 -11.70 24.86
CA MET A 472 -25.43 -11.88 24.67
C MET A 472 -25.85 -12.06 23.21
N ILE A 473 -25.13 -12.89 22.46
CA ILE A 473 -25.45 -13.20 21.08
C ILE A 473 -26.68 -14.13 21.05
N ASN A 474 -27.77 -13.66 20.42
CA ASN A 474 -28.98 -14.45 20.20
C ASN A 474 -29.23 -14.61 18.70
N TYR A 475 -29.66 -15.80 18.31
CA TYR A 475 -30.11 -16.09 16.95
C TYR A 475 -31.59 -16.51 16.97
N ASP A 476 -32.41 -15.75 16.29
CA ASP A 476 -33.82 -16.06 16.06
C ASP A 476 -33.97 -16.82 14.73
N GLU A 477 -34.27 -18.10 14.79
CA GLU A 477 -34.42 -18.95 13.60
C GLU A 477 -35.64 -18.55 12.76
N GLN A 478 -36.70 -17.98 13.34
CA GLN A 478 -37.94 -17.63 12.61
C GLN A 478 -37.74 -16.39 11.74
N THR A 479 -36.99 -15.42 12.25
CA THR A 479 -36.72 -14.17 11.54
C THR A 479 -35.35 -14.16 10.85
N SER A 480 -34.52 -15.20 11.10
CA SER A 480 -33.10 -15.24 10.67
C SER A 480 -32.30 -14.05 11.17
N THR A 481 -32.65 -13.53 12.35
CA THR A 481 -32.03 -12.33 12.93
C THR A 481 -31.00 -12.72 13.98
N ILE A 482 -29.83 -12.09 13.92
CA ILE A 482 -28.80 -12.15 14.96
C ILE A 482 -28.87 -10.85 15.75
N SER A 483 -28.97 -10.93 17.06
CA SER A 483 -28.92 -9.78 17.96
C SER A 483 -27.79 -9.97 18.99
N PHE A 484 -27.10 -8.90 19.31
CA PHE A 484 -26.00 -8.85 20.30
C PHE A 484 -25.91 -7.44 20.89
N ASN A 485 -25.20 -7.30 22.01
CA ASN A 485 -24.90 -5.98 22.56
C ASN A 485 -23.85 -5.27 21.72
N GLU A 486 -24.01 -3.96 21.63
CA GLU A 486 -22.99 -3.08 21.03
C GLU A 486 -21.70 -3.15 21.85
N VAL A 487 -20.56 -3.14 21.17
CA VAL A 487 -19.23 -3.00 21.76
C VAL A 487 -18.76 -1.58 21.52
N GLU A 488 -18.44 -0.89 22.60
CA GLU A 488 -17.96 0.50 22.55
C GLU A 488 -16.73 0.59 21.66
N ASN A 489 -16.66 1.63 20.83
CA ASN A 489 -15.59 1.90 19.85
C ASN A 489 -15.46 0.86 18.72
N SER A 490 -16.42 -0.04 18.53
CA SER A 490 -16.41 -0.92 17.36
C SER A 490 -16.97 -0.20 16.13
N ARG A 491 -16.27 -0.29 14.98
CA ARG A 491 -16.76 0.22 13.68
C ARG A 491 -17.79 -0.67 13.03
N GLY A 492 -17.79 -1.96 13.37
CA GLY A 492 -18.69 -2.91 12.76
C GLY A 492 -18.49 -4.31 13.30
N TYR A 493 -19.27 -5.25 12.81
CA TYR A 493 -19.27 -6.63 13.25
C TYR A 493 -19.23 -7.55 12.04
N ILE A 494 -18.44 -8.62 12.11
CA ILE A 494 -18.38 -9.64 11.09
C ILE A 494 -19.08 -10.88 11.59
N ILE A 495 -20.01 -11.38 10.79
CA ILE A 495 -20.78 -12.56 11.10
C ILE A 495 -20.35 -13.69 10.16
N TYR A 496 -19.74 -14.73 10.73
CA TYR A 496 -19.39 -15.93 9.98
C TYR A 496 -20.47 -16.99 10.12
N LYS A 497 -21.02 -17.45 8.99
CA LYS A 497 -21.88 -18.61 8.95
C LYS A 497 -21.03 -19.84 8.61
N VAL A 498 -20.89 -20.76 9.57
CA VAL A 498 -20.17 -22.02 9.36
C VAL A 498 -21.14 -23.20 9.26
N PRO A 499 -20.87 -24.24 8.46
CA PRO A 499 -21.70 -25.43 8.41
C PRO A 499 -21.77 -26.12 9.79
N LYS A 500 -22.94 -26.67 10.14
CA LYS A 500 -23.14 -27.43 11.38
C LYS A 500 -22.16 -28.61 11.43
N GLY A 501 -21.38 -28.71 12.48
CA GLY A 501 -20.38 -29.77 12.67
C GLY A 501 -18.96 -29.42 12.25
N THR A 502 -18.72 -28.22 11.73
CA THR A 502 -17.37 -27.71 11.53
C THR A 502 -16.79 -27.33 12.91
N ILE A 503 -15.80 -28.10 13.38
CA ILE A 503 -15.01 -27.70 14.55
C ILE A 503 -13.97 -26.71 14.02
N GLY A 504 -14.38 -25.45 13.88
CA GLY A 504 -13.49 -24.34 13.57
C GLY A 504 -13.10 -23.65 14.88
N ARG A 505 -11.82 -23.48 15.12
CA ARG A 505 -11.39 -22.41 16.03
C ARG A 505 -11.63 -21.11 15.28
N CYS A 506 -12.60 -20.32 15.72
CA CYS A 506 -12.63 -18.90 15.33
C CYS A 506 -11.39 -18.29 15.98
N PHE A 507 -10.37 -17.99 15.19
CA PHE A 507 -9.29 -17.12 15.60
C PHE A 507 -9.78 -15.69 15.30
N TRP A 508 -9.96 -14.95 16.36
CA TRP A 508 -10.23 -13.51 16.34
C TRP A 508 -8.94 -12.78 16.04
#